data_6dac9bfb7b5a6e6b9a50be82815400ee
#
_entry.id   6dac9bfb7b5a6e6b9a50be82815400ee
#
_cell.length_a   1.000
_cell.length_b   1.000
_cell.length_c   1.000
_cell.angle_alpha   90.00
_cell.angle_beta   90.00
_cell.angle_gamma   90.00
#
_symmetry.space_group_name_H-M   'P 1'
#
loop_
_entity.id
_entity.type
_entity.pdbx_description
1 polymer ?
#
loop_
_entity_poly.entity_id
_entity_poly.type
_entity_poly.pdbx_seq_one_letter_code
_entity_poly.pdbx_strand_id
1 'polypeptide(L)'
;ARIVAEHPYREWLDTHLVPLEDLPAVKPTEPSKNHEAILQRQQAFGMTFEDLRIFIGPMSKIGRDPVGSMGNDAPLAVLSNKPQLLYNYFKQLFAQVTNPPLDPLKEEVITSSETTIGPERNLLHPEPESCRQIRLNTPIISDQELEQLRQVDRPGLKAKTLPILFSTADGEAGLELAMNNLFTAADRAIEGGS
;
A
#
# COMPACT_ATOMS: atom_id res chain seq x y z
N ALA A 1 -5.28 31.35 -8.37
CA ALA A 1 -6.64 31.92 -8.41
C ALA A 1 -7.38 31.54 -9.70
N ARG A 2 -6.78 31.68 -10.92
CA ARG A 2 -7.47 31.41 -12.19
C ARG A 2 -7.87 29.93 -12.34
N ILE A 3 -6.95 28.98 -12.11
CA ILE A 3 -7.20 27.53 -12.24
C ILE A 3 -8.28 27.07 -11.24
N VAL A 4 -8.24 27.55 -10.01
CA VAL A 4 -9.21 27.18 -8.97
C VAL A 4 -10.62 27.72 -9.26
N ALA A 5 -10.74 28.73 -10.12
CA ALA A 5 -12.02 29.32 -10.50
C ALA A 5 -12.66 28.67 -11.76
N GLU A 6 -11.95 27.75 -12.43
CA GLU A 6 -12.44 27.12 -13.65
C GLU A 6 -13.57 26.12 -13.40
N HIS A 7 -13.56 25.48 -12.23
CA HIS A 7 -14.56 24.49 -11.84
C HIS A 7 -14.89 24.60 -10.35
N PRO A 8 -16.06 24.12 -9.91
CA PRO A 8 -16.45 24.09 -8.49
C PRO A 8 -15.80 22.92 -7.75
N TYR A 9 -14.47 22.87 -7.71
CA TYR A 9 -13.69 21.76 -7.13
C TYR A 9 -14.08 21.44 -5.70
N ARG A 10 -14.42 22.45 -4.91
CA ARG A 10 -14.82 22.26 -3.50
C ARG A 10 -16.13 21.46 -3.41
N GLU A 11 -17.10 21.78 -4.23
CA GLU A 11 -18.38 21.07 -4.29
C GLU A 11 -18.17 19.61 -4.75
N TRP A 12 -17.27 19.39 -5.72
CA TRP A 12 -16.92 18.05 -6.18
C TRP A 12 -16.30 17.21 -5.07
N LEU A 13 -15.33 17.77 -4.32
CA LEU A 13 -14.70 17.11 -3.19
C LEU A 13 -15.71 16.81 -2.08
N ASP A 14 -16.51 17.80 -1.70
CA ASP A 14 -17.52 17.64 -0.64
C ASP A 14 -18.59 16.60 -1.00
N THR A 15 -18.83 16.37 -2.30
CA THR A 15 -19.84 15.42 -2.78
C THR A 15 -19.29 14.00 -2.98
N HIS A 16 -18.04 13.87 -3.43
CA HIS A 16 -17.52 12.60 -3.93
C HIS A 16 -16.38 11.99 -3.09
N LEU A 17 -15.61 12.81 -2.36
CA LEU A 17 -14.53 12.33 -1.52
C LEU A 17 -15.09 11.72 -0.24
N VAL A 18 -14.77 10.47 0.03
CA VAL A 18 -15.28 9.72 1.18
C VAL A 18 -14.17 9.50 2.19
N PRO A 19 -14.26 10.04 3.42
CA PRO A 19 -13.36 9.65 4.49
C PRO A 19 -13.44 8.15 4.79
N LEU A 20 -12.31 7.51 5.11
CA LEU A 20 -12.28 6.08 5.41
C LEU A 20 -13.18 5.73 6.60
N GLU A 21 -13.24 6.60 7.59
CA GLU A 21 -14.08 6.46 8.78
C GLU A 21 -15.60 6.46 8.49
N ASP A 22 -16.00 6.97 7.33
CA ASP A 22 -17.41 6.98 6.89
C ASP A 22 -17.82 5.69 6.15
N LEU A 23 -16.87 4.77 5.93
CA LEU A 23 -17.19 3.46 5.39
C LEU A 23 -17.87 2.57 6.46
N PRO A 24 -18.77 1.67 6.06
CA PRO A 24 -19.41 0.74 6.99
C PRO A 24 -18.40 -0.06 7.80
N ALA A 25 -18.61 -0.14 9.11
CA ALA A 25 -17.76 -0.94 9.99
C ALA A 25 -17.86 -2.42 9.64
N VAL A 26 -16.72 -3.07 9.50
CA VAL A 26 -16.59 -4.49 9.18
C VAL A 26 -15.76 -5.17 10.25
N LYS A 27 -16.09 -6.42 10.57
CA LYS A 27 -15.25 -7.22 11.46
C LYS A 27 -14.02 -7.70 10.70
N PRO A 28 -12.81 -7.41 11.19
CA PRO A 28 -11.60 -7.90 10.55
C PRO A 28 -11.54 -9.44 10.64
N THR A 29 -11.00 -10.05 9.60
CA THR A 29 -10.63 -11.47 9.66
C THR A 29 -9.40 -11.59 10.55
N GLU A 30 -9.57 -12.12 11.77
CA GLU A 30 -8.42 -12.30 12.66
C GLU A 30 -7.43 -13.29 12.04
N PRO A 31 -6.18 -12.89 11.86
CA PRO A 31 -5.15 -13.80 11.39
C PRO A 31 -4.90 -14.87 12.44
N SER A 32 -4.55 -16.08 11.99
CA SER A 32 -4.19 -17.17 12.91
C SER A 32 -3.06 -16.71 13.85
N LYS A 33 -3.32 -16.84 15.16
CA LYS A 33 -2.33 -16.55 16.22
C LYS A 33 -1.43 -17.77 16.53
N ASN A 34 -1.53 -18.83 15.73
CA ASN A 34 -0.66 -20.00 15.87
C ASN A 34 0.80 -19.61 15.60
N HIS A 35 1.70 -20.02 16.49
CA HIS A 35 3.13 -19.72 16.42
C HIS A 35 3.75 -20.19 15.09
N GLU A 36 3.40 -21.38 14.63
CA GLU A 36 3.88 -21.91 13.36
C GLU A 36 3.48 -21.04 12.16
N ALA A 37 2.21 -20.60 12.11
CA ALA A 37 1.73 -19.71 11.05
C ALA A 37 2.38 -18.31 11.10
N ILE A 38 2.76 -17.84 12.29
CA ILE A 38 3.52 -16.59 12.45
C ILE A 38 4.94 -16.76 11.91
N LEU A 39 5.62 -17.84 12.26
CA LEU A 39 6.98 -18.15 11.78
C LEU A 39 7.00 -18.28 10.25
N GLN A 40 6.04 -19.01 9.67
CA GLN A 40 5.94 -19.15 8.20
C GLN A 40 5.79 -17.79 7.51
N ARG A 41 4.97 -16.90 8.07
CA ARG A 41 4.82 -15.53 7.52
C ARG A 41 6.10 -14.72 7.66
N GLN A 42 6.75 -14.76 8.82
CA GLN A 42 8.03 -14.08 9.03
C GLN A 42 9.08 -14.55 8.03
N GLN A 43 9.17 -15.86 7.81
CA GLN A 43 10.08 -16.45 6.82
C GLN A 43 9.71 -16.05 5.39
N ALA A 44 8.43 -16.08 5.05
CA ALA A 44 7.95 -15.69 3.71
C ALA A 44 8.27 -14.21 3.39
N PHE A 45 8.22 -13.33 4.39
CA PHE A 45 8.59 -11.92 4.26
C PHE A 45 10.07 -11.63 4.49
N GLY A 46 10.90 -12.67 4.68
CA GLY A 46 12.33 -12.52 4.85
C GLY A 46 12.75 -11.80 6.13
N MET A 47 11.91 -11.81 7.17
CA MET A 47 12.22 -11.19 8.45
C MET A 47 13.34 -11.97 9.15
N THR A 48 14.39 -11.26 9.52
CA THR A 48 15.49 -11.81 10.31
C THR A 48 15.19 -11.71 11.81
N PHE A 49 15.94 -12.48 12.62
CA PHE A 49 15.87 -12.34 14.07
C PHE A 49 16.27 -10.93 14.53
N GLU A 50 17.19 -10.31 13.83
CA GLU A 50 17.64 -8.95 14.11
C GLU A 50 16.52 -7.93 13.84
N ASP A 51 15.79 -8.05 12.73
CA ASP A 51 14.61 -7.21 12.42
C ASP A 51 13.58 -7.30 13.55
N LEU A 52 13.31 -8.52 14.04
CA LEU A 52 12.36 -8.73 15.12
C LEU A 52 12.82 -8.12 16.44
N ARG A 53 14.11 -8.23 16.75
CA ARG A 53 14.67 -7.79 18.04
C ARG A 53 14.92 -6.29 18.09
N ILE A 54 15.45 -5.71 17.01
CA ILE A 54 15.92 -4.31 16.98
C ILE A 54 14.82 -3.35 16.49
N PHE A 55 14.01 -3.79 15.55
CA PHE A 55 12.99 -2.92 14.95
C PHE A 55 11.58 -3.24 15.47
N ILE A 56 11.05 -4.40 15.13
CA ILE A 56 9.64 -4.74 15.39
C ILE A 56 9.32 -4.83 16.88
N GLY A 57 10.20 -5.46 17.66
CA GLY A 57 10.03 -5.59 19.10
C GLY A 57 9.98 -4.25 19.85
N PRO A 58 10.92 -3.33 19.64
CA PRO A 58 10.85 -1.98 20.20
C PRO A 58 9.62 -1.20 19.73
N MET A 59 9.29 -1.22 18.44
CA MET A 59 8.08 -0.56 17.91
C MET A 59 6.82 -1.02 18.64
N SER A 60 6.66 -2.34 18.79
CA SER A 60 5.48 -2.92 19.44
C SER A 60 5.38 -2.57 20.94
N LYS A 61 6.50 -2.36 21.62
CA LYS A 61 6.56 -2.06 23.07
C LYS A 61 6.40 -0.59 23.37
N ILE A 62 6.98 0.28 22.54
CA ILE A 62 7.16 1.69 22.84
C ILE A 62 6.19 2.55 22.00
N GLY A 63 5.69 2.01 20.87
CA GLY A 63 4.84 2.75 19.94
C GLY A 63 5.58 3.90 19.25
N ARG A 64 6.88 3.76 19.04
CA ARG A 64 7.75 4.75 18.39
C ARG A 64 8.56 4.08 17.30
N ASP A 65 9.03 4.89 16.36
CA ASP A 65 9.98 4.42 15.35
C ASP A 65 11.23 3.85 16.01
N PRO A 66 11.76 2.74 15.52
CA PRO A 66 12.96 2.14 16.06
C PRO A 66 14.18 3.02 15.74
N VAL A 67 15.08 3.13 16.68
CA VAL A 67 16.41 3.71 16.41
C VAL A 67 17.22 2.67 15.69
N GLY A 68 17.43 2.88 14.39
CA GLY A 68 18.29 2.05 13.56
C GLY A 68 19.40 2.88 12.93
N SER A 69 20.45 2.24 12.45
CA SER A 69 21.45 2.90 11.61
C SER A 69 20.85 3.18 10.24
N MET A 70 21.22 4.31 9.67
CA MET A 70 20.92 4.57 8.26
C MET A 70 21.82 3.74 7.37
N GLY A 71 21.23 3.10 6.38
CA GLY A 71 21.93 2.24 5.45
C GLY A 71 21.80 0.74 5.80
N ASN A 72 22.29 -0.06 4.91
CA ASN A 72 22.22 -1.52 5.00
C ASN A 72 23.46 -2.10 4.33
N ASP A 73 24.25 -2.81 5.10
CA ASP A 73 25.48 -3.46 4.62
C ASP A 73 25.20 -4.83 3.99
N ALA A 74 23.95 -5.24 3.85
CA ALA A 74 23.62 -6.49 3.20
C ALA A 74 24.07 -6.45 1.72
N PRO A 75 24.72 -7.52 1.21
CA PRO A 75 25.09 -7.62 -0.18
C PRO A 75 23.89 -7.45 -1.10
N LEU A 76 24.14 -6.97 -2.33
CA LEU A 76 23.09 -6.84 -3.36
C LEU A 76 22.45 -8.23 -3.61
N ALA A 77 21.12 -8.24 -3.69
CA ALA A 77 20.36 -9.47 -3.92
C ALA A 77 20.78 -10.21 -5.21
N VAL A 78 21.17 -9.47 -6.23
CA VAL A 78 21.65 -10.01 -7.52
C VAL A 78 22.93 -10.85 -7.38
N LEU A 79 23.70 -10.66 -6.31
CA LEU A 79 24.91 -11.43 -6.02
C LEU A 79 24.62 -12.67 -5.16
N SER A 80 23.39 -12.90 -4.74
CA SER A 80 23.00 -14.04 -3.92
C SER A 80 22.82 -15.29 -4.78
N ASN A 81 23.34 -16.43 -4.26
CA ASN A 81 23.06 -17.74 -4.84
C ASN A 81 21.72 -18.36 -4.36
N LYS A 82 20.98 -17.63 -3.51
CA LYS A 82 19.69 -18.06 -2.98
C LYS A 82 18.60 -17.14 -3.52
N PRO A 83 17.38 -17.66 -3.73
CA PRO A 83 16.24 -16.80 -4.06
C PRO A 83 16.07 -15.71 -3.00
N GLN A 84 15.84 -14.49 -3.47
CA GLN A 84 15.61 -13.31 -2.63
C GLN A 84 14.21 -12.77 -2.91
N LEU A 85 13.65 -12.04 -1.96
CA LEU A 85 12.41 -11.31 -2.19
C LEU A 85 12.60 -10.32 -3.34
N LEU A 86 11.59 -10.18 -4.18
CA LEU A 86 11.64 -9.31 -5.36
C LEU A 86 12.04 -7.88 -4.99
N TYR A 87 11.57 -7.36 -3.87
CA TYR A 87 11.90 -6.01 -3.36
C TYR A 87 13.39 -5.81 -3.11
N ASN A 88 14.13 -6.86 -2.72
CA ASN A 88 15.55 -6.76 -2.45
C ASN A 88 16.39 -6.48 -3.70
N TYR A 89 15.89 -6.84 -4.89
CA TYR A 89 16.57 -6.58 -6.17
C TYR A 89 16.49 -5.11 -6.59
N PHE A 90 15.54 -4.35 -6.05
CA PHE A 90 15.33 -2.93 -6.35
C PHE A 90 15.77 -2.01 -5.21
N LYS A 91 16.45 -2.55 -4.21
CA LYS A 91 16.93 -1.79 -3.07
C LYS A 91 18.03 -0.82 -3.48
N GLN A 92 17.85 0.44 -3.14
CA GLN A 92 18.84 1.48 -3.38
C GLN A 92 19.84 1.53 -2.21
N LEU A 93 21.14 1.70 -2.53
CA LEU A 93 22.25 1.74 -1.57
C LEU A 93 22.92 3.12 -1.56
N PHE A 94 22.16 4.18 -1.60
CA PHE A 94 22.71 5.53 -1.50
C PHE A 94 22.19 6.26 -0.25
N ALA A 95 23.04 7.13 0.30
CA ALA A 95 22.67 7.97 1.42
C ALA A 95 21.73 9.10 0.98
N GLN A 96 20.73 9.37 1.81
CA GLN A 96 19.81 10.50 1.63
C GLN A 96 19.89 11.41 2.85
N VAL A 97 19.54 12.70 2.65
CA VAL A 97 19.46 13.65 3.76
C VAL A 97 18.29 13.26 4.65
N THR A 98 18.55 13.06 5.96
CA THR A 98 17.53 12.71 6.96
C THR A 98 16.64 13.90 7.34
N ASN A 99 17.22 15.09 7.39
CA ASN A 99 16.53 16.34 7.70
C ASN A 99 16.64 17.27 6.51
N PRO A 100 15.79 17.15 5.48
CA PRO A 100 15.79 18.09 4.37
C PRO A 100 15.44 19.49 4.88
N PRO A 101 15.97 20.56 4.26
CA PRO A 101 15.74 21.95 4.67
C PRO A 101 14.31 22.38 4.28
N LEU A 102 13.32 21.92 5.04
CA LEU A 102 11.92 22.31 4.90
C LEU A 102 11.55 23.25 6.03
N ASP A 103 10.84 24.33 5.70
CA ASP A 103 10.23 25.19 6.70
C ASP A 103 8.87 24.58 7.17
N PRO A 104 8.39 24.91 8.37
CA PRO A 104 7.15 24.31 8.92
C PRO A 104 5.91 24.53 8.05
N LEU A 105 5.85 25.61 7.27
CA LEU A 105 4.71 25.88 6.38
C LEU A 105 4.72 25.00 5.15
N LYS A 106 5.90 24.69 4.63
CA LYS A 106 6.05 23.74 3.51
C LYS A 106 5.93 22.29 3.97
N GLU A 107 6.33 21.99 5.20
CA GLU A 107 6.25 20.64 5.75
C GLU A 107 4.82 20.12 5.74
N GLU A 108 3.84 20.91 6.14
CA GLU A 108 2.43 20.54 6.14
C GLU A 108 1.92 20.12 4.73
N VAL A 109 2.40 20.81 3.69
CA VAL A 109 1.97 20.55 2.30
C VAL A 109 2.77 19.43 1.64
N ILE A 110 4.10 19.39 1.88
CA ILE A 110 5.01 18.48 1.18
C ILE A 110 5.11 17.12 1.85
N THR A 111 5.01 17.09 3.19
CA THR A 111 5.18 15.87 4.00
C THR A 111 3.87 15.37 4.61
N SER A 112 2.74 15.82 4.08
CA SER A 112 1.44 15.31 4.50
C SER A 112 1.39 13.79 4.36
N SER A 113 0.94 13.11 5.40
CA SER A 113 0.69 11.67 5.39
C SER A 113 -0.70 11.31 4.84
N GLU A 114 -1.53 12.33 4.57
CA GLU A 114 -2.83 12.13 3.94
C GLU A 114 -2.65 11.59 2.53
N THR A 115 -3.43 10.58 2.18
CA THR A 115 -3.46 9.99 0.85
C THR A 115 -4.87 9.63 0.43
N THR A 116 -5.06 9.38 -0.85
CA THR A 116 -6.36 8.96 -1.39
C THR A 116 -6.21 7.65 -2.17
N ILE A 117 -7.25 6.82 -2.13
CA ILE A 117 -7.35 5.56 -2.86
C ILE A 117 -8.63 5.60 -3.70
N GLY A 118 -8.50 5.28 -4.96
CA GLY A 118 -9.63 5.21 -5.88
C GLY A 118 -9.19 5.29 -7.34
N PRO A 119 -10.13 5.28 -8.28
CA PRO A 119 -9.82 5.35 -9.69
C PRO A 119 -9.21 6.71 -10.03
N GLU A 120 -8.04 6.69 -10.59
CA GLU A 120 -7.44 7.88 -11.16
C GLU A 120 -8.07 8.20 -12.52
N ARG A 121 -8.36 9.48 -12.72
CA ARG A 121 -8.89 10.00 -13.98
C ARG A 121 -7.86 10.89 -14.65
N ASN A 122 -8.21 11.44 -15.79
CA ASN A 122 -7.33 12.33 -16.54
C ASN A 122 -7.11 13.65 -15.79
N LEU A 123 -5.89 13.86 -15.28
CA LEU A 123 -5.50 15.07 -14.55
C LEU A 123 -5.57 16.35 -15.39
N LEU A 124 -5.47 16.23 -16.73
CA LEU A 124 -5.54 17.37 -17.63
C LEU A 124 -6.99 17.79 -17.94
N HIS A 125 -7.94 16.91 -17.70
CA HIS A 125 -9.36 17.14 -17.88
C HIS A 125 -10.12 16.69 -16.63
N PRO A 126 -10.07 17.50 -15.54
CA PRO A 126 -10.71 17.13 -14.28
C PRO A 126 -12.23 17.12 -14.42
N GLU A 127 -12.86 16.11 -13.84
CA GLU A 127 -14.31 15.90 -13.82
C GLU A 127 -14.76 15.66 -12.37
N PRO A 128 -16.05 15.80 -12.03
CA PRO A 128 -16.55 15.47 -10.68
C PRO A 128 -16.17 14.05 -10.25
N GLU A 129 -16.19 13.11 -11.19
CA GLU A 129 -15.81 11.72 -11.00
C GLU A 129 -14.34 11.52 -10.59
N SER A 130 -13.46 12.47 -10.90
CA SER A 130 -12.05 12.44 -10.47
C SER A 130 -11.91 12.55 -8.95
N CYS A 131 -12.93 13.04 -8.27
CA CYS A 131 -12.98 13.17 -6.81
C CYS A 131 -13.57 11.95 -6.10
N ARG A 132 -14.01 10.89 -6.84
CA ARG A 132 -14.52 9.64 -6.26
C ARG A 132 -13.38 8.82 -5.71
N GLN A 133 -12.91 9.21 -4.53
CA GLN A 133 -11.79 8.57 -3.85
C GLN A 133 -12.10 8.41 -2.37
N ILE A 134 -11.38 7.52 -1.71
CA ILE A 134 -11.41 7.32 -0.27
C ILE A 134 -10.19 8.04 0.31
N ARG A 135 -10.43 8.96 1.23
CA ARG A 135 -9.39 9.69 1.94
C ARG A 135 -8.93 8.91 3.16
N LEU A 136 -7.62 8.73 3.25
CA LEU A 136 -6.93 8.19 4.41
C LEU A 136 -6.11 9.29 5.07
N ASN A 137 -6.27 9.47 6.37
CA ASN A 137 -5.51 10.46 7.15
C ASN A 137 -4.05 10.03 7.38
N THR A 138 -3.78 8.73 7.22
CA THR A 138 -2.44 8.13 7.36
C THR A 138 -2.30 6.96 6.39
N PRO A 139 -1.11 6.70 5.84
CA PRO A 139 -0.86 5.54 4.98
C PRO A 139 -0.81 4.21 5.74
N ILE A 140 -0.80 4.25 7.08
CA ILE A 140 -0.82 3.06 7.94
C ILE A 140 -2.27 2.83 8.37
N ILE A 141 -2.83 1.70 7.98
CA ILE A 141 -4.21 1.30 8.26
C ILE A 141 -4.25 0.04 9.12
N SER A 142 -5.28 -0.10 9.91
CA SER A 142 -5.56 -1.30 10.70
C SER A 142 -6.15 -2.43 9.83
N ASP A 143 -6.17 -3.66 10.36
CA ASP A 143 -6.82 -4.80 9.70
C ASP A 143 -8.30 -4.55 9.45
N GLN A 144 -8.97 -3.81 10.34
CA GLN A 144 -10.37 -3.43 10.19
C GLN A 144 -10.56 -2.47 9.01
N GLU A 145 -9.73 -1.46 8.91
CA GLU A 145 -9.75 -0.48 7.81
C GLU A 145 -9.43 -1.13 6.47
N LEU A 146 -8.48 -2.08 6.45
CA LEU A 146 -8.20 -2.88 5.26
C LEU A 146 -9.42 -3.69 4.83
N GLU A 147 -10.14 -4.27 5.78
CA GLU A 147 -11.34 -5.05 5.46
C GLU A 147 -12.49 -4.15 4.99
N GLN A 148 -12.61 -2.93 5.53
CA GLN A 148 -13.55 -1.92 5.02
C GLN A 148 -13.23 -1.57 3.56
N LEU A 149 -11.96 -1.35 3.21
CA LEU A 149 -11.54 -1.10 1.84
C LEU A 149 -11.83 -2.28 0.90
N ARG A 150 -11.63 -3.52 1.36
CA ARG A 150 -11.93 -4.73 0.58
C ARG A 150 -13.40 -4.89 0.25
N GLN A 151 -14.27 -4.38 1.10
CA GLN A 151 -15.73 -4.51 0.96
C GLN A 151 -16.40 -3.26 0.40
N VAL A 152 -15.61 -2.30 -0.10
CA VAL A 152 -16.17 -1.12 -0.75
C VAL A 152 -16.98 -1.53 -1.98
N ASP A 153 -18.24 -1.13 -1.99
CA ASP A 153 -19.15 -1.27 -3.13
C ASP A 153 -20.01 0.00 -3.25
N ARG A 154 -19.45 0.99 -3.90
CA ARG A 154 -20.12 2.27 -4.18
C ARG A 154 -20.05 2.57 -5.69
N PRO A 155 -20.94 3.37 -6.25
CA PRO A 155 -20.85 3.76 -7.67
C PRO A 155 -19.49 4.41 -8.00
N GLY A 156 -18.72 3.74 -8.84
CA GLY A 156 -17.37 4.17 -9.24
C GLY A 156 -16.26 3.92 -8.22
N LEU A 157 -16.55 3.16 -7.15
CA LEU A 157 -15.59 2.72 -6.14
C LEU A 157 -15.90 1.28 -5.75
N LYS A 158 -15.25 0.32 -6.37
CA LYS A 158 -15.34 -1.10 -6.02
C LYS A 158 -13.96 -1.67 -5.78
N ALA A 159 -13.83 -2.47 -4.73
CA ALA A 159 -12.62 -3.21 -4.48
C ALA A 159 -12.73 -4.64 -5.04
N LYS A 160 -11.71 -5.07 -5.77
CA LYS A 160 -11.58 -6.44 -6.24
C LYS A 160 -10.28 -7.05 -5.75
N THR A 161 -10.40 -8.13 -4.95
CA THR A 161 -9.22 -8.90 -4.55
C THR A 161 -8.84 -9.87 -5.66
N LEU A 162 -7.61 -9.78 -6.15
CA LEU A 162 -7.04 -10.67 -7.16
C LEU A 162 -6.08 -11.65 -6.50
N PRO A 163 -6.20 -12.97 -6.74
CA PRO A 163 -5.25 -13.95 -6.22
C PRO A 163 -3.91 -13.85 -6.96
N ILE A 164 -2.82 -13.88 -6.20
CA ILE A 164 -1.43 -13.86 -6.73
C ILE A 164 -0.71 -15.20 -6.54
N LEU A 165 -1.43 -16.26 -6.18
CA LEU A 165 -0.86 -17.57 -5.92
C LEU A 165 -0.82 -18.40 -7.21
N PHE A 166 0.21 -19.24 -7.32
CA PHE A 166 0.35 -20.22 -8.38
C PHE A 166 0.80 -21.58 -7.83
N SER A 167 0.57 -22.65 -8.58
CA SER A 167 1.04 -23.99 -8.23
C SER A 167 2.53 -24.12 -8.52
N THR A 168 3.33 -24.38 -7.49
CA THR A 168 4.78 -24.63 -7.65
C THR A 168 5.07 -25.96 -8.36
N ALA A 169 4.11 -26.88 -8.40
CA ALA A 169 4.25 -28.17 -9.10
C ALA A 169 4.38 -28.00 -10.63
N ASP A 170 3.80 -26.92 -11.16
CA ASP A 170 3.82 -26.61 -12.60
C ASP A 170 5.06 -25.79 -13.03
N GLY A 171 5.95 -25.46 -12.06
CA GLY A 171 7.20 -24.76 -12.31
C GLY A 171 7.03 -23.41 -13.00
N GLU A 172 7.90 -23.09 -13.93
CA GLU A 172 7.93 -21.84 -14.69
C GLU A 172 6.64 -21.62 -15.50
N ALA A 173 6.16 -22.67 -16.15
CA ALA A 173 4.92 -22.60 -16.94
C ALA A 173 3.69 -22.27 -16.07
N GLY A 174 3.65 -22.78 -14.83
CA GLY A 174 2.61 -22.44 -13.86
C GLY A 174 2.65 -20.98 -13.46
N LEU A 175 3.83 -20.42 -13.24
CA LEU A 175 4.01 -18.99 -12.94
C LEU A 175 3.56 -18.12 -14.13
N GLU A 176 3.99 -18.44 -15.34
CA GLU A 176 3.63 -17.68 -16.54
C GLU A 176 2.11 -17.69 -16.78
N LEU A 177 1.48 -18.86 -16.64
CA LEU A 177 0.02 -18.98 -16.76
C LEU A 177 -0.70 -18.14 -15.67
N ALA A 178 -0.23 -18.20 -14.43
CA ALA A 178 -0.84 -17.43 -13.33
C ALA A 178 -0.69 -15.92 -13.54
N MET A 179 0.44 -15.45 -14.05
CA MET A 179 0.64 -14.04 -14.39
C MET A 179 -0.31 -13.58 -15.51
N ASN A 180 -0.45 -14.34 -16.56
CA ASN A 180 -1.38 -14.03 -17.65
C ASN A 180 -2.84 -14.01 -17.19
N ASN A 181 -3.21 -14.94 -16.30
CA ASN A 181 -4.53 -14.96 -15.68
C ASN A 181 -4.75 -13.73 -14.78
N LEU A 182 -3.74 -13.31 -14.03
CA LEU A 182 -3.78 -12.12 -13.18
C LEU A 182 -3.99 -10.85 -14.02
N PHE A 183 -3.24 -10.68 -15.12
CA PHE A 183 -3.39 -9.56 -16.03
C PHE A 183 -4.80 -9.50 -16.63
N THR A 184 -5.29 -10.62 -17.14
CA THR A 184 -6.65 -10.70 -17.68
C THR A 184 -7.72 -10.41 -16.63
N ALA A 185 -7.52 -10.87 -15.38
CA ALA A 185 -8.44 -10.60 -14.29
C ALA A 185 -8.43 -9.13 -13.86
N ALA A 186 -7.26 -8.48 -13.88
CA ALA A 186 -7.13 -7.05 -13.62
C ALA A 186 -7.84 -6.21 -14.69
N ASP A 187 -7.60 -6.51 -15.96
CA ASP A 187 -8.27 -5.80 -17.07
C ASP A 187 -9.80 -5.90 -16.95
N ARG A 188 -10.32 -7.10 -16.70
CA ARG A 188 -11.77 -7.31 -16.50
C ARG A 188 -12.31 -6.58 -15.28
N ALA A 189 -11.54 -6.47 -14.21
CA ALA A 189 -11.93 -5.73 -13.02
C ALA A 189 -12.05 -4.23 -13.33
N ILE A 190 -11.07 -3.67 -14.03
CA ILE A 190 -11.07 -2.26 -14.46
C ILE A 190 -12.24 -1.97 -15.40
N GLU A 191 -12.47 -2.81 -16.41
CA GLU A 191 -13.60 -2.70 -17.33
C GLU A 191 -14.96 -2.81 -16.62
N GLY A 192 -15.03 -3.62 -15.56
CA GLY A 192 -16.21 -3.79 -14.70
C GLY A 192 -16.43 -2.65 -13.70
N GLY A 193 -15.55 -1.66 -13.65
CA GLY A 193 -15.65 -0.51 -12.73
C GLY A 193 -15.21 -0.83 -11.29
N SER A 194 -14.26 -1.74 -11.15
CA SER A 194 -13.65 -2.12 -9.85
C SER A 194 -12.28 -1.48 -9.69
#